data_0bce790f27b2dc13809bfcccba0de73f
#
_entry.id   0bce790f27b2dc13809bfcccba0de73f
#
_cell.length_a   1.000
_cell.length_b   1.000
_cell.length_c   1.000
_cell.angle_alpha   90.00
_cell.angle_beta   90.00
_cell.angle_gamma   90.00
#
_symmetry.space_group_name_H-M   'P 1'
#
loop_
_entity.id
_entity.type
_entity.pdbx_description
1 polymer ?
#
loop_
_entity_poly.entity_id
_entity_poly.type
_entity_poly.pdbx_seq_one_letter_code
_entity_poly.pdbx_strand_id
1 'polypeptide(L)'
;VAEAGSVKVDRPFAVESYPTVHQMVTTVRARLQPGRGAADLLRALFPCGSITGAPKIRAMELINTVERDARGPYCGAIGRIDAAGDAAFNVAIRTLRLTPGENGRGKAVLGVGSAIVADSEALPEWRECLVKGGFVRLYAAGCDLIETMSFTPDDGIPLIELHLERIRASADELGFAFDRHAVRNAIQALCFEADAPAKVRLVTARSGAYTLE
;
A
#
# COMPACT_ATOMS: atom_id res chain seq x y z
N VAL A 1 23.11 12.24 -13.70
CA VAL A 1 22.66 12.59 -12.33
C VAL A 1 23.49 11.82 -11.29
N ALA A 2 23.83 10.54 -11.57
CA ALA A 2 24.72 9.75 -10.74
C ALA A 2 26.19 10.03 -11.07
N GLU A 3 27.05 9.96 -10.06
CA GLU A 3 28.50 9.97 -10.27
C GLU A 3 28.93 8.74 -11.09
N ALA A 4 29.86 8.92 -12.02
CA ALA A 4 30.39 7.85 -12.84
C ALA A 4 31.00 6.74 -11.93
N GLY A 5 30.69 5.48 -12.21
CA GLY A 5 31.17 4.34 -11.45
C GLY A 5 30.54 4.11 -10.07
N SER A 6 29.61 5.00 -9.63
CA SER A 6 28.94 4.85 -8.32
C SER A 6 27.73 3.93 -8.34
N VAL A 7 27.20 3.59 -9.52
CA VAL A 7 26.00 2.74 -9.64
C VAL A 7 26.35 1.30 -9.25
N LYS A 8 25.61 0.77 -8.30
CA LYS A 8 25.71 -0.61 -7.82
C LYS A 8 24.35 -1.27 -7.84
N VAL A 9 24.31 -2.52 -8.20
CA VAL A 9 23.11 -3.36 -8.11
C VAL A 9 23.26 -4.25 -6.90
N ASP A 10 22.45 -4.01 -5.89
CA ASP A 10 22.42 -4.80 -4.67
C ASP A 10 21.25 -5.80 -4.75
N ARG A 11 21.49 -7.04 -4.34
CA ARG A 11 20.48 -8.09 -4.30
C ARG A 11 19.66 -8.19 -5.61
N PRO A 12 20.27 -8.49 -6.75
CA PRO A 12 19.56 -8.63 -8.00
C PRO A 12 18.58 -9.81 -7.94
N PHE A 13 17.39 -9.63 -8.48
CA PHE A 13 16.35 -10.67 -8.59
C PHE A 13 15.98 -11.35 -7.27
N ALA A 14 16.06 -10.65 -6.14
CA ALA A 14 15.66 -11.19 -4.85
C ALA A 14 14.14 -11.42 -4.82
N VAL A 15 13.72 -12.64 -4.50
CA VAL A 15 12.31 -12.96 -4.35
C VAL A 15 11.89 -12.68 -2.91
N GLU A 16 10.93 -11.81 -2.74
CA GLU A 16 10.29 -11.48 -1.46
C GLU A 16 8.88 -12.10 -1.46
N SER A 17 8.57 -12.83 -0.39
CA SER A 17 7.27 -13.50 -0.23
C SER A 17 6.41 -12.75 0.78
N TYR A 18 5.23 -12.36 0.36
CA TYR A 18 4.18 -11.74 1.16
C TYR A 18 2.96 -12.66 1.22
N PRO A 19 2.03 -12.47 2.15
CA PRO A 19 0.87 -13.36 2.29
C PRO A 19 0.04 -13.57 1.02
N THR A 20 0.01 -12.57 0.13
CA THR A 20 -0.82 -12.59 -1.09
C THR A 20 -0.03 -12.54 -2.39
N VAL A 21 1.30 -12.38 -2.34
CA VAL A 21 2.11 -12.21 -3.56
C VAL A 21 3.57 -12.57 -3.32
N HIS A 22 4.21 -13.16 -4.34
CA HIS A 22 5.66 -13.24 -4.45
C HIS A 22 6.13 -12.14 -5.39
N GLN A 23 7.12 -11.38 -4.95
CA GLN A 23 7.61 -10.23 -5.71
C GLN A 23 9.11 -10.34 -5.93
N MET A 24 9.56 -10.20 -7.17
CA MET A 24 10.98 -10.14 -7.51
C MET A 24 11.44 -8.68 -7.46
N VAL A 25 12.45 -8.41 -6.64
CA VAL A 25 12.95 -7.07 -6.36
C VAL A 25 14.44 -6.99 -6.68
N THR A 26 14.84 -5.86 -7.25
CA THR A 26 16.25 -5.51 -7.43
C THR A 26 16.50 -4.12 -6.86
N THR A 27 17.50 -3.98 -6.00
CA THR A 27 17.91 -2.69 -5.44
C THR A 27 19.08 -2.13 -6.22
N VAL A 28 18.91 -0.92 -6.75
CA VAL A 28 19.98 -0.18 -7.41
C VAL A 28 20.33 1.06 -6.59
N ARG A 29 21.60 1.25 -6.28
CA ARG A 29 22.11 2.40 -5.54
C ARG A 29 23.12 3.19 -6.38
N ALA A 30 23.14 4.49 -6.16
CA ALA A 30 24.12 5.37 -6.76
C ALA A 30 24.37 6.58 -5.88
N ARG A 31 25.53 7.23 -6.04
CA ARG A 31 25.80 8.54 -5.46
C ARG A 31 25.37 9.63 -6.44
N LEU A 32 24.65 10.64 -5.94
CA LEU A 32 24.33 11.80 -6.76
C LEU A 32 25.59 12.66 -7.01
N GLN A 33 25.68 13.25 -8.19
CA GLN A 33 26.68 14.24 -8.50
C GLN A 33 26.55 15.46 -7.57
N PRO A 34 27.63 16.13 -7.20
CA PRO A 34 27.60 17.35 -6.42
C PRO A 34 26.64 18.39 -7.02
N GLY A 35 25.84 19.03 -6.14
CA GLY A 35 24.87 20.04 -6.55
C GLY A 35 23.58 19.50 -7.19
N ARG A 36 23.40 18.18 -7.28
CA ARG A 36 22.16 17.54 -7.72
C ARG A 36 21.28 17.20 -6.54
N GLY A 37 19.97 17.30 -6.73
CA GLY A 37 18.98 16.98 -5.72
C GLY A 37 17.83 16.14 -6.24
N ALA A 38 16.79 15.99 -5.42
CA ALA A 38 15.61 15.20 -5.73
C ALA A 38 14.91 15.62 -7.02
N ALA A 39 14.86 16.92 -7.31
CA ALA A 39 14.26 17.46 -8.53
C ALA A 39 15.02 17.02 -9.79
N ASP A 40 16.37 16.98 -9.74
CA ASP A 40 17.18 16.49 -10.86
C ASP A 40 17.00 15.00 -11.07
N LEU A 41 16.86 14.24 -9.97
CA LEU A 41 16.58 12.83 -10.01
C LEU A 41 15.21 12.54 -10.66
N LEU A 42 14.18 13.28 -10.27
CA LEU A 42 12.86 13.17 -10.88
C LEU A 42 12.90 13.50 -12.38
N ARG A 43 13.57 14.57 -12.79
CA ARG A 43 13.69 14.90 -14.23
C ARG A 43 14.37 13.78 -15.03
N ALA A 44 15.32 13.08 -14.45
CA ALA A 44 16.05 12.01 -15.13
C ALA A 44 15.28 10.68 -15.19
N LEU A 45 14.58 10.33 -14.11
CA LEU A 45 13.95 9.02 -13.95
C LEU A 45 12.45 9.01 -14.30
N PHE A 46 11.75 10.14 -14.14
CA PHE A 46 10.32 10.24 -14.42
C PHE A 46 10.01 10.46 -15.90
N PRO A 47 8.94 9.84 -16.40
CA PRO A 47 8.22 8.74 -15.80
C PRO A 47 9.06 7.46 -15.75
N CYS A 48 8.75 6.59 -14.79
CA CYS A 48 9.47 5.35 -14.54
C CYS A 48 9.46 4.43 -15.78
N GLY A 49 10.62 3.86 -16.13
CA GLY A 49 10.75 3.00 -17.29
C GLY A 49 9.92 1.72 -17.24
N SER A 50 9.71 1.14 -16.05
CA SER A 50 8.85 -0.03 -15.85
C SER A 50 7.36 0.25 -16.09
N ILE A 51 6.97 1.54 -16.13
CA ILE A 51 5.59 1.97 -16.37
C ILE A 51 5.38 2.41 -17.82
N THR A 52 6.45 2.82 -18.50
CA THR A 52 6.40 3.32 -19.87
C THR A 52 6.90 2.27 -20.86
N GLY A 53 8.11 1.79 -20.69
CA GLY A 53 8.76 0.83 -21.58
C GLY A 53 10.15 1.30 -22.05
N ALA A 54 10.77 0.49 -22.88
CA ALA A 54 12.06 0.78 -23.46
C ALA A 54 12.02 0.51 -25.00
N PRO A 55 12.51 1.45 -25.83
CA PRO A 55 13.02 2.79 -25.52
C PRO A 55 11.94 3.72 -24.98
N LYS A 56 12.23 4.47 -23.90
CA LYS A 56 11.23 5.23 -23.11
C LYS A 56 10.40 6.21 -23.95
N ILE A 57 11.06 7.05 -24.76
CA ILE A 57 10.38 8.09 -25.57
C ILE A 57 9.41 7.41 -26.55
N ARG A 58 9.88 6.39 -27.26
CA ARG A 58 9.04 5.68 -28.23
C ARG A 58 7.85 4.98 -27.59
N ALA A 59 8.06 4.37 -26.42
CA ALA A 59 6.97 3.76 -25.65
C ALA A 59 5.91 4.81 -25.25
N MET A 60 6.33 5.98 -24.79
CA MET A 60 5.43 7.09 -24.42
C MET A 60 4.63 7.61 -25.64
N GLU A 61 5.25 7.72 -26.82
CA GLU A 61 4.54 8.06 -28.06
C GLU A 61 3.44 7.06 -28.38
N LEU A 62 3.76 5.76 -28.31
CA LEU A 62 2.79 4.69 -28.55
C LEU A 62 1.65 4.71 -27.52
N ILE A 63 1.96 4.84 -26.24
CA ILE A 63 0.96 4.97 -25.19
C ILE A 63 0.00 6.12 -25.49
N ASN A 64 0.52 7.29 -25.90
CA ASN A 64 -0.31 8.45 -26.23
C ASN A 64 -1.22 8.23 -27.46
N THR A 65 -0.87 7.31 -28.36
CA THR A 65 -1.71 7.01 -29.52
C THR A 65 -2.78 5.94 -29.21
N VAL A 66 -2.52 5.05 -28.25
CA VAL A 66 -3.37 3.90 -27.94
C VAL A 66 -4.34 4.20 -26.79
N GLU A 67 -3.88 4.88 -25.75
CA GLU A 67 -4.72 5.21 -24.60
C GLU A 67 -5.62 6.42 -24.88
N ARG A 68 -6.93 6.25 -24.65
CA ARG A 68 -7.93 7.29 -24.90
C ARG A 68 -7.98 8.34 -23.78
N ASP A 69 -7.72 7.91 -22.57
CA ASP A 69 -7.83 8.74 -21.37
C ASP A 69 -6.46 9.06 -20.79
N ALA A 70 -6.30 10.29 -20.30
CA ALA A 70 -5.09 10.68 -19.58
C ALA A 70 -4.98 9.89 -18.27
N ARG A 71 -3.81 9.34 -17.99
CA ARG A 71 -3.55 8.56 -16.76
C ARG A 71 -3.71 9.40 -15.49
N GLY A 72 -3.50 10.72 -15.57
CA GLY A 72 -3.49 11.60 -14.40
C GLY A 72 -2.40 11.19 -13.41
N PRO A 73 -2.71 11.07 -12.10
CA PRO A 73 -1.76 10.60 -11.10
C PRO A 73 -1.32 9.15 -11.26
N TYR A 74 -2.11 8.32 -11.94
CA TYR A 74 -1.79 6.91 -12.18
C TYR A 74 -0.47 6.78 -12.96
N CYS A 75 0.42 5.90 -12.50
CA CYS A 75 1.79 5.73 -13.02
C CYS A 75 2.70 6.94 -12.81
N GLY A 76 2.26 7.93 -12.05
CA GLY A 76 3.06 9.06 -11.63
C GLY A 76 3.98 8.75 -10.46
N ALA A 77 4.51 9.77 -9.83
CA ALA A 77 5.32 9.67 -8.62
C ALA A 77 4.64 10.45 -7.48
N ILE A 78 4.42 9.77 -6.35
CA ILE A 78 3.89 10.38 -5.14
C ILE A 78 4.94 10.25 -4.05
N GLY A 79 5.23 11.33 -3.35
CA GLY A 79 6.26 11.29 -2.33
C GLY A 79 6.45 12.61 -1.60
N ARG A 80 7.57 12.72 -0.92
CA ARG A 80 7.96 13.89 -0.14
C ARG A 80 9.41 14.29 -0.43
N ILE A 81 9.68 15.56 -0.28
CA ILE A 81 11.00 16.13 -0.14
C ILE A 81 10.97 16.94 1.15
N ASP A 82 11.90 16.72 2.05
CA ASP A 82 11.99 17.47 3.30
C ASP A 82 13.02 18.60 3.24
N ALA A 83 13.07 19.39 4.31
CA ALA A 83 13.94 20.55 4.39
C ALA A 83 15.44 20.22 4.41
N ALA A 84 15.80 19.00 4.81
CA ALA A 84 17.21 18.52 4.78
C ALA A 84 17.63 18.07 3.36
N GLY A 85 16.68 17.98 2.42
CA GLY A 85 16.91 17.53 1.06
C GLY A 85 16.69 16.02 0.86
N ASP A 86 16.35 15.28 1.92
CA ASP A 86 15.98 13.89 1.80
C ASP A 86 14.63 13.77 1.07
N ALA A 87 14.48 12.71 0.28
CA ALA A 87 13.29 12.52 -0.52
C ALA A 87 12.92 11.03 -0.61
N ALA A 88 11.63 10.76 -0.66
CA ALA A 88 11.09 9.42 -0.87
C ALA A 88 9.90 9.49 -1.82
N PHE A 89 9.90 8.66 -2.85
CA PHE A 89 8.84 8.58 -3.83
C PHE A 89 8.47 7.13 -4.13
N ASN A 90 7.20 6.90 -4.36
CA ASN A 90 6.71 5.65 -4.94
C ASN A 90 6.08 5.91 -6.30
N VAL A 91 5.96 4.86 -7.10
CA VAL A 91 5.17 4.89 -8.32
C VAL A 91 3.70 4.76 -7.94
N ALA A 92 2.85 5.65 -8.46
CA ALA A 92 1.42 5.69 -8.15
C ALA A 92 0.64 4.60 -8.92
N ILE A 93 0.90 3.34 -8.57
CA ILE A 93 0.11 2.17 -8.97
C ILE A 93 -0.71 1.69 -7.78
N ARG A 94 -1.78 0.91 -8.02
CA ARG A 94 -2.69 0.44 -6.97
C ARG A 94 -3.19 1.59 -6.06
N THR A 95 -3.38 2.73 -6.68
CA THR A 95 -3.72 3.99 -6.02
C THR A 95 -5.11 4.43 -6.46
N LEU A 96 -5.99 4.63 -5.51
CA LEU A 96 -7.32 5.18 -5.74
C LEU A 96 -7.25 6.71 -5.78
N ARG A 97 -7.79 7.30 -6.85
CA ARG A 97 -8.07 8.74 -6.91
C ARG A 97 -9.52 8.98 -6.50
N LEU A 98 -9.71 9.65 -5.39
CA LEU A 98 -11.02 10.02 -4.91
C LEU A 98 -11.31 11.47 -5.30
N THR A 99 -12.47 11.71 -5.87
CA THR A 99 -12.99 13.05 -6.15
C THR A 99 -14.26 13.22 -5.34
N PRO A 100 -14.29 14.15 -4.37
CA PRO A 100 -15.47 14.45 -3.61
C PRO A 100 -16.62 14.85 -4.54
N GLY A 101 -17.82 14.48 -4.20
CA GLY A 101 -19.05 14.85 -4.90
C GLY A 101 -20.09 15.38 -3.93
N GLU A 102 -21.22 15.77 -4.44
CA GLU A 102 -22.35 16.29 -3.65
C GLU A 102 -23.01 15.17 -2.82
N ASN A 103 -23.57 15.54 -1.67
CA ASN A 103 -24.33 14.65 -0.77
C ASN A 103 -23.54 13.42 -0.27
N GLY A 104 -22.23 13.57 -0.01
CA GLY A 104 -21.39 12.49 0.50
C GLY A 104 -21.09 11.38 -0.53
N ARG A 105 -21.51 11.56 -1.78
CA ARG A 105 -21.19 10.67 -2.89
C ARG A 105 -20.03 11.27 -3.69
N GLY A 106 -19.04 10.47 -4.03
CA GLY A 106 -17.89 10.88 -4.80
C GLY A 106 -17.58 9.88 -5.91
N LYS A 107 -16.56 10.18 -6.70
CA LYS A 107 -16.05 9.29 -7.73
C LYS A 107 -14.71 8.73 -7.29
N ALA A 108 -14.57 7.42 -7.34
CA ALA A 108 -13.29 6.72 -7.17
C ALA A 108 -12.82 6.20 -8.52
N VAL A 109 -11.56 6.43 -8.86
CA VAL A 109 -10.93 5.92 -10.08
C VAL A 109 -9.67 5.17 -9.70
N LEU A 110 -9.57 3.93 -10.15
CA LEU A 110 -8.40 3.09 -10.03
C LEU A 110 -7.84 2.81 -11.43
N GLY A 111 -6.61 3.23 -11.68
CA GLY A 111 -5.86 2.81 -12.86
C GLY A 111 -5.29 1.40 -12.66
N VAL A 112 -5.48 0.53 -13.64
CA VAL A 112 -4.88 -0.82 -13.69
C VAL A 112 -4.25 -1.04 -15.04
N GLY A 113 -3.21 -1.87 -15.09
CA GLY A 113 -2.49 -2.19 -16.32
C GLY A 113 -1.57 -3.39 -16.12
N SER A 114 -1.17 -4.00 -17.25
CA SER A 114 -0.17 -5.05 -17.32
C SER A 114 1.04 -4.59 -18.14
N ALA A 115 2.11 -5.36 -18.12
CA ALA A 115 3.31 -5.10 -18.92
C ALA A 115 3.16 -5.81 -20.29
N ILE A 116 3.09 -5.03 -21.37
CA ILE A 116 2.97 -5.56 -22.73
C ILE A 116 4.35 -5.78 -23.32
N VAL A 117 4.63 -7.00 -23.73
CA VAL A 117 5.86 -7.45 -24.40
C VAL A 117 5.51 -8.14 -25.73
N ALA A 118 6.53 -8.51 -26.50
CA ALA A 118 6.32 -9.03 -27.86
C ALA A 118 5.48 -10.32 -27.93
N ASP A 119 5.53 -11.12 -26.89
CA ASP A 119 4.82 -12.40 -26.74
C ASP A 119 3.57 -12.30 -25.84
N SER A 120 3.15 -11.09 -25.48
CA SER A 120 1.91 -10.88 -24.73
C SER A 120 0.68 -11.23 -25.55
N GLU A 121 -0.26 -11.92 -24.89
CA GLU A 121 -1.58 -12.24 -25.44
C GLU A 121 -2.65 -11.37 -24.76
N ALA A 122 -3.57 -10.83 -25.57
CA ALA A 122 -4.54 -9.83 -25.10
C ALA A 122 -5.42 -10.32 -23.91
N LEU A 123 -5.87 -11.57 -23.95
CA LEU A 123 -6.76 -12.09 -22.91
C LEU A 123 -6.07 -12.38 -21.56
N PRO A 124 -4.87 -12.99 -21.51
CA PRO A 124 -4.07 -13.08 -20.30
C PRO A 124 -3.76 -11.73 -19.68
N GLU A 125 -3.31 -10.74 -20.48
CA GLU A 125 -3.00 -9.40 -20.01
C GLU A 125 -4.23 -8.68 -19.43
N TRP A 126 -5.37 -8.83 -20.07
CA TRP A 126 -6.63 -8.31 -19.54
C TRP A 126 -7.03 -8.94 -18.20
N ARG A 127 -6.87 -10.27 -18.09
CA ARG A 127 -7.13 -10.97 -16.81
C ARG A 127 -6.19 -10.49 -15.71
N GLU A 128 -4.92 -10.25 -16.02
CA GLU A 128 -3.96 -9.68 -15.07
C GLU A 128 -4.42 -8.30 -14.58
N CYS A 129 -4.90 -7.42 -15.47
CA CYS A 129 -5.48 -6.13 -15.07
C CYS A 129 -6.64 -6.30 -14.09
N LEU A 130 -7.55 -7.24 -14.34
CA LEU A 130 -8.68 -7.52 -13.44
C LEU A 130 -8.22 -8.03 -12.07
N VAL A 131 -7.24 -8.93 -12.03
CA VAL A 131 -6.64 -9.43 -10.79
C VAL A 131 -5.97 -8.30 -10.00
N LYS A 132 -5.21 -7.44 -10.69
CA LYS A 132 -4.56 -6.28 -10.08
C LYS A 132 -5.56 -5.27 -9.50
N GLY A 133 -6.76 -5.16 -10.07
CA GLY A 133 -7.85 -4.33 -9.55
C GLY A 133 -8.68 -4.99 -8.43
N GLY A 134 -8.53 -6.30 -8.24
CA GLY A 134 -9.37 -7.11 -7.36
C GLY A 134 -9.30 -6.73 -5.89
N PHE A 135 -8.17 -6.18 -5.44
CA PHE A 135 -8.01 -5.77 -4.04
C PHE A 135 -9.07 -4.74 -3.59
N VAL A 136 -9.51 -3.85 -4.47
CA VAL A 136 -10.57 -2.88 -4.13
C VAL A 136 -11.88 -3.57 -3.79
N ARG A 137 -12.20 -4.67 -4.48
CA ARG A 137 -13.40 -5.47 -4.21
C ARG A 137 -13.27 -6.26 -2.91
N LEU A 138 -12.10 -6.79 -2.63
CA LEU A 138 -11.81 -7.51 -1.39
C LEU A 138 -11.94 -6.57 -0.17
N TYR A 139 -11.40 -5.36 -0.26
CA TYR A 139 -11.52 -4.36 0.79
C TYR A 139 -12.93 -3.75 0.88
N ALA A 140 -13.66 -3.64 -0.22
CA ALA A 140 -15.06 -3.22 -0.19
C ALA A 140 -16.00 -4.29 0.37
N ALA A 141 -15.63 -5.57 0.27
CA ALA A 141 -16.42 -6.69 0.78
C ALA A 141 -16.17 -6.98 2.27
N GLY A 142 -15.10 -6.48 2.88
CA GLY A 142 -14.82 -6.67 4.29
C GLY A 142 -13.37 -6.33 4.64
N CYS A 143 -13.10 -5.10 5.04
CA CYS A 143 -11.96 -4.85 5.90
C CYS A 143 -12.42 -5.15 7.33
N ASP A 144 -11.58 -5.80 8.11
CA ASP A 144 -11.75 -5.92 9.55
C ASP A 144 -10.93 -4.84 10.24
N LEU A 145 -11.41 -4.34 11.36
CA LEU A 145 -10.62 -3.48 12.22
C LEU A 145 -9.69 -4.36 13.06
N ILE A 146 -8.42 -4.00 13.07
CA ILE A 146 -7.40 -4.77 13.79
C ILE A 146 -6.78 -3.89 14.87
N GLU A 147 -6.72 -4.42 16.08
CA GLU A 147 -6.01 -3.82 17.19
C GLU A 147 -5.01 -4.85 17.74
N THR A 148 -3.78 -4.42 17.97
CA THR A 148 -2.72 -5.28 18.48
C THR A 148 -2.18 -4.72 19.79
N MET A 149 -2.18 -5.56 20.83
CA MET A 149 -1.85 -5.19 22.20
C MET A 149 -0.77 -6.14 22.73
N SER A 150 0.07 -5.65 23.63
CA SER A 150 1.01 -6.49 24.37
C SER A 150 0.36 -6.92 25.68
N PHE A 151 0.56 -8.17 26.06
CA PHE A 151 0.12 -8.72 27.35
C PHE A 151 1.31 -9.29 28.10
N THR A 152 1.36 -9.02 29.40
CA THR A 152 2.22 -9.72 30.36
C THR A 152 1.38 -10.17 31.55
N PRO A 153 1.71 -11.33 32.19
CA PRO A 153 0.98 -11.77 33.38
C PRO A 153 1.03 -10.76 34.55
N ASP A 154 2.12 -10.02 34.68
CA ASP A 154 2.33 -9.09 35.79
C ASP A 154 1.59 -7.75 35.58
N ASP A 155 1.62 -7.20 34.36
CA ASP A 155 1.08 -5.86 34.08
C ASP A 155 -0.27 -5.90 33.32
N GLY A 156 -0.71 -7.07 32.88
CA GLY A 156 -1.87 -7.22 32.00
C GLY A 156 -1.63 -6.62 30.62
N ILE A 157 -2.61 -5.89 30.09
CA ILE A 157 -2.47 -5.15 28.83
C ILE A 157 -2.30 -3.65 29.16
N PRO A 158 -1.08 -3.10 29.01
CA PRO A 158 -0.87 -1.67 29.18
C PRO A 158 -1.74 -0.86 28.23
N LEU A 159 -2.30 0.26 28.73
CA LEU A 159 -3.09 1.19 27.91
C LEU A 159 -4.34 0.58 27.24
N ILE A 160 -4.90 -0.49 27.79
CA ILE A 160 -6.08 -1.18 27.21
C ILE A 160 -7.22 -0.22 26.90
N GLU A 161 -7.46 0.80 27.73
CA GLU A 161 -8.51 1.78 27.52
C GLU A 161 -8.28 2.62 26.27
N LEU A 162 -7.03 2.99 25.98
CA LEU A 162 -6.66 3.70 24.75
C LEU A 162 -6.77 2.83 23.51
N HIS A 163 -6.43 1.55 23.61
CA HIS A 163 -6.65 0.58 22.53
C HIS A 163 -8.14 0.45 22.19
N LEU A 164 -8.98 0.29 23.21
CA LEU A 164 -10.44 0.19 23.03
C LEU A 164 -11.07 1.48 22.52
N GLU A 165 -10.57 2.64 22.93
CA GLU A 165 -11.02 3.94 22.44
C GLU A 165 -10.66 4.15 20.96
N ARG A 166 -9.42 3.79 20.58
CA ARG A 166 -8.96 3.90 19.19
C ARG A 166 -9.79 3.05 18.24
N ILE A 167 -10.01 1.77 18.58
CA ILE A 167 -10.82 0.88 17.72
C ILE A 167 -12.29 1.33 17.69
N ARG A 168 -12.84 1.85 18.80
CA ARG A 168 -14.19 2.41 18.85
C ARG A 168 -14.31 3.62 17.92
N ALA A 169 -13.39 4.57 17.98
CA ALA A 169 -13.39 5.73 17.11
C ALA A 169 -13.31 5.33 15.62
N SER A 170 -12.47 4.33 15.29
CA SER A 170 -12.40 3.79 13.93
C SER A 170 -13.70 3.08 13.52
N ALA A 171 -14.34 2.37 14.43
CA ALA A 171 -15.61 1.70 14.18
C ALA A 171 -16.72 2.71 13.89
N ASP A 172 -16.81 3.77 14.68
CA ASP A 172 -17.79 4.85 14.51
C ASP A 172 -17.58 5.57 13.16
N GLU A 173 -16.32 5.91 12.82
CA GLU A 173 -16.00 6.59 11.56
C GLU A 173 -16.27 5.73 10.31
N LEU A 174 -15.98 4.42 10.39
CA LEU A 174 -16.08 3.50 9.24
C LEU A 174 -17.40 2.73 9.19
N GLY A 175 -18.31 2.96 10.13
CA GLY A 175 -19.65 2.36 10.18
C GLY A 175 -19.61 0.86 10.54
N PHE A 176 -18.79 0.49 11.52
CA PHE A 176 -18.75 -0.85 12.11
C PHE A 176 -19.62 -0.87 13.37
N ALA A 177 -20.28 -1.99 13.61
CA ALA A 177 -20.84 -2.26 14.93
C ALA A 177 -19.72 -2.61 15.90
N PHE A 178 -19.70 -1.99 17.09
CA PHE A 178 -18.65 -2.27 18.07
C PHE A 178 -19.22 -2.23 19.50
N ASP A 179 -19.19 -3.37 20.18
CA ASP A 179 -19.54 -3.48 21.58
C ASP A 179 -18.27 -3.48 22.44
N ARG A 180 -17.91 -2.30 22.95
CA ARG A 180 -16.74 -2.09 23.78
C ARG A 180 -16.73 -2.95 25.03
N HIS A 181 -17.89 -3.16 25.66
CA HIS A 181 -17.99 -3.95 26.92
C HIS A 181 -17.78 -5.43 26.66
N ALA A 182 -18.42 -5.96 25.62
CA ALA A 182 -18.26 -7.35 25.21
C ALA A 182 -16.79 -7.66 24.86
N VAL A 183 -16.17 -6.81 24.06
CA VAL A 183 -14.76 -6.95 23.67
C VAL A 183 -13.82 -6.86 24.87
N ARG A 184 -14.02 -5.89 25.77
CA ARG A 184 -13.23 -5.76 26.99
C ARG A 184 -13.31 -7.01 27.86
N ASN A 185 -14.51 -7.53 28.08
CA ASN A 185 -14.71 -8.73 28.89
C ASN A 185 -14.03 -9.94 28.26
N ALA A 186 -14.11 -10.10 26.94
CA ALA A 186 -13.44 -11.18 26.26
C ALA A 186 -11.91 -11.10 26.35
N ILE A 187 -11.35 -9.89 26.22
CA ILE A 187 -9.91 -9.67 26.44
C ILE A 187 -9.50 -10.01 27.86
N GLN A 188 -10.27 -9.60 28.86
CA GLN A 188 -9.99 -9.91 30.27
C GLN A 188 -10.04 -11.42 30.52
N ALA A 189 -11.01 -12.13 29.94
CA ALA A 189 -11.12 -13.58 30.07
C ALA A 189 -9.89 -14.29 29.44
N LEU A 190 -9.49 -13.87 28.24
CA LEU A 190 -8.29 -14.39 27.58
C LEU A 190 -7.03 -14.18 28.42
N CYS A 191 -6.84 -12.98 28.96
CA CYS A 191 -5.69 -12.64 29.79
C CYS A 191 -5.67 -13.39 31.12
N PHE A 192 -6.83 -13.73 31.65
CA PHE A 192 -6.93 -14.51 32.92
C PHE A 192 -6.44 -15.95 32.74
N GLU A 193 -6.55 -16.50 31.55
CA GLU A 193 -6.12 -17.87 31.21
C GLU A 193 -4.65 -17.94 30.72
N ALA A 194 -4.00 -16.81 30.49
CA ALA A 194 -2.67 -16.75 29.91
C ALA A 194 -1.57 -16.63 30.98
N ASP A 195 -0.64 -17.59 30.98
CA ASP A 195 0.47 -17.69 31.94
C ASP A 195 1.79 -17.10 31.44
N ALA A 196 1.85 -16.63 30.21
CA ALA A 196 3.07 -16.14 29.56
C ALA A 196 2.83 -14.82 28.80
N PRO A 197 3.88 -13.99 28.62
CA PRO A 197 3.78 -12.81 27.78
C PRO A 197 3.34 -13.17 26.35
N ALA A 198 2.38 -12.41 25.83
CA ALA A 198 1.77 -12.65 24.54
C ALA A 198 1.46 -11.36 23.77
N LYS A 199 1.25 -11.50 22.49
CA LYS A 199 0.65 -10.47 21.65
C LYS A 199 -0.83 -10.82 21.45
N VAL A 200 -1.71 -9.98 21.94
CA VAL A 200 -3.16 -10.12 21.75
C VAL A 200 -3.57 -9.32 20.53
N ARG A 201 -4.21 -9.98 19.59
CA ARG A 201 -4.73 -9.35 18.38
C ARG A 201 -6.24 -9.46 18.35
N LEU A 202 -6.92 -8.31 18.40
CA LEU A 202 -8.35 -8.19 18.22
C LEU A 202 -8.64 -7.93 16.75
N VAL A 203 -9.48 -8.74 16.13
CA VAL A 203 -9.98 -8.54 14.78
C VAL A 203 -11.49 -8.39 14.86
N THR A 204 -12.03 -7.27 14.39
CA THR A 204 -13.47 -6.94 14.44
C THR A 204 -14.03 -6.78 13.04
N ALA A 205 -15.00 -7.60 12.70
CA ALA A 205 -15.75 -7.50 11.45
C ALA A 205 -16.77 -6.35 11.48
N ARG A 206 -17.21 -5.89 10.32
CA ARG A 206 -18.21 -4.81 10.20
C ARG A 206 -19.53 -5.08 10.94
N SER A 207 -19.91 -6.35 11.06
CA SER A 207 -21.09 -6.79 11.81
C SER A 207 -20.99 -6.65 13.32
N GLY A 208 -19.79 -6.37 13.85
CA GLY A 208 -19.50 -6.40 15.29
C GLY A 208 -19.03 -7.77 15.80
N ALA A 209 -19.01 -8.79 14.95
CA ALA A 209 -18.35 -10.06 15.29
C ALA A 209 -16.85 -9.84 15.44
N TYR A 210 -16.24 -10.47 16.44
CA TYR A 210 -14.81 -10.31 16.70
C TYR A 210 -14.13 -11.63 17.04
N THR A 211 -12.83 -11.69 16.82
CA THR A 211 -11.94 -12.76 17.27
C THR A 211 -10.78 -12.19 18.06
N LEU A 212 -10.27 -12.96 19.00
CA LEU A 212 -9.03 -12.70 19.73
C LEU A 212 -8.03 -13.79 19.41
N GLU A 213 -6.82 -13.39 19.01
CA GLU A 213 -5.70 -14.27 18.62
C GLU A 213 -4.46 -13.96 19.44
#